data_22fd936486bbb55f7be5e6e705bde129
#
_entry.id   22fd936486bbb55f7be5e6e705bde129
#
_cell.length_a   1.000
_cell.length_b   1.000
_cell.length_c   1.000
_cell.angle_alpha   90.00
_cell.angle_beta   90.00
_cell.angle_gamma   90.00
#
_symmetry.space_group_name_H-M   'P 1'
#
loop_
_entity.id
_entity.type
_entity.pdbx_description
1 polymer ?
#
loop_
_entity_poly.entity_id
_entity_poly.type
_entity_poly.pdbx_seq_one_letter_code
_entity_poly.pdbx_strand_id
1 'polypeptide(L)'
;YGLSLICLLSCSAPYFYLRRRTQKNLAAAICIPLVGLGFLYGFGYFRLPRHPLPQSATVIRLVQPAIPQAMKWNPQTLENNFQKYISMSKAPGREKVSLVIWGETAAPFPLDMDETHLLNIADAVPPQGHLVTGLVRYEFTSPRSHRAYNSMFVINKKAEIVDYYDKSHLVPFGEYIPLRSWLPQWIRPVANAIGTFKAGSGPRRISVPGLPSFGGLICYEIIFPHQIINPNERPQWLINL
;
A
#
# COMPACT_ATOMS: atom_id res chain seq x y z
N TYR A 1 7.27 16.36 -8.11
CA TYR A 1 8.51 16.83 -8.79
C TYR A 1 8.90 18.26 -8.37
N GLY A 2 7.95 19.17 -8.09
CA GLY A 2 8.26 20.55 -7.69
C GLY A 2 9.05 20.65 -6.39
N LEU A 3 8.71 19.85 -5.38
CA LEU A 3 9.45 19.78 -4.12
C LEU A 3 10.89 19.31 -4.34
N SER A 4 11.11 18.27 -5.15
CA SER A 4 12.44 17.76 -5.47
C SER A 4 13.30 18.81 -6.16
N LEU A 5 12.73 19.60 -7.07
CA LEU A 5 13.44 20.69 -7.73
C LEU A 5 13.88 21.77 -6.72
N ILE A 6 12.99 22.18 -5.82
CA ILE A 6 13.30 23.16 -4.77
C ILE A 6 14.40 22.63 -3.85
N CYS A 7 14.34 21.36 -3.44
CA CYS A 7 15.40 20.73 -2.66
C CYS A 7 16.74 20.72 -3.39
N LEU A 8 16.78 20.31 -4.67
CA LEU A 8 18.00 20.28 -5.47
C LEU A 8 18.63 21.68 -5.64
N LEU A 9 17.80 22.70 -5.94
CA LEU A 9 18.26 24.08 -6.04
C LEU A 9 18.80 24.59 -4.70
N SER A 10 18.12 24.29 -3.59
CA SER A 10 18.57 24.70 -2.26
C SER A 10 19.88 24.01 -1.86
N CYS A 11 20.02 22.70 -2.11
CA CYS A 11 21.25 21.96 -1.82
C CYS A 11 22.43 22.34 -2.72
N SER A 12 22.17 22.81 -3.97
CA SER A 12 23.22 23.24 -4.88
C SER A 12 23.67 24.67 -4.62
N ALA A 13 22.89 25.51 -3.96
CA ALA A 13 23.17 26.91 -3.72
C ALA A 13 24.54 27.17 -3.06
N PRO A 14 25.00 26.42 -2.04
CA PRO A 14 26.34 26.61 -1.44
C PRO A 14 27.49 26.41 -2.39
N TYR A 15 27.33 25.59 -3.44
CA TYR A 15 28.38 25.37 -4.47
C TYR A 15 28.78 26.64 -5.17
N PHE A 16 27.86 27.55 -5.43
CA PHE A 16 28.17 28.84 -6.10
C PHE A 16 29.11 29.69 -5.25
N TYR A 17 28.93 29.70 -3.92
CA TYR A 17 29.83 30.38 -3.02
C TYR A 17 31.22 29.70 -2.93
N LEU A 18 31.24 28.38 -2.86
CA LEU A 18 32.48 27.59 -2.77
C LEU A 18 33.37 27.80 -4.03
N ARG A 19 32.74 27.91 -5.21
CA ARG A 19 33.44 28.11 -6.49
C ARG A 19 34.02 29.53 -6.64
N ARG A 20 33.27 30.54 -6.19
CA ARG A 20 33.72 31.97 -6.25
C ARG A 20 33.26 32.65 -4.97
N ARG A 21 34.20 32.91 -4.06
CA ARG A 21 33.94 33.51 -2.73
C ARG A 21 33.62 35.00 -2.84
N THR A 22 32.55 35.37 -3.55
CA THR A 22 32.06 36.75 -3.64
C THR A 22 30.88 36.97 -2.70
N GLN A 23 30.65 38.20 -2.28
CA GLN A 23 29.51 38.57 -1.46
C GLN A 23 28.18 38.24 -2.15
N LYS A 24 28.07 38.41 -3.46
CA LYS A 24 26.88 38.07 -4.26
C LYS A 24 26.58 36.57 -4.21
N ASN A 25 27.62 35.73 -4.32
CA ASN A 25 27.47 34.27 -4.26
C ASN A 25 27.14 33.80 -2.83
N LEU A 26 27.66 34.47 -1.81
CA LEU A 26 27.27 34.20 -0.41
C LEU A 26 25.78 34.52 -0.19
N ALA A 27 25.34 35.69 -0.65
CA ALA A 27 23.93 36.06 -0.58
C ALA A 27 23.06 35.06 -1.32
N ALA A 28 23.42 34.59 -2.52
CA ALA A 28 22.68 33.57 -3.27
C ALA A 28 22.63 32.23 -2.53
N ALA A 29 23.76 31.79 -1.94
CA ALA A 29 23.84 30.55 -1.17
C ALA A 29 22.92 30.54 0.08
N ILE A 30 22.64 31.72 0.64
CA ILE A 30 21.74 31.87 1.80
C ILE A 30 20.28 32.11 1.35
N CYS A 31 20.08 33.04 0.40
CA CYS A 31 18.74 33.48 0.01
C CYS A 31 17.96 32.39 -0.77
N ILE A 32 18.61 31.61 -1.63
CA ILE A 32 17.92 30.57 -2.40
C ILE A 32 17.27 29.52 -1.49
N PRO A 33 17.97 28.91 -0.53
CA PRO A 33 17.33 27.99 0.43
C PRO A 33 16.24 28.65 1.28
N LEU A 34 16.47 29.87 1.77
CA LEU A 34 15.48 30.56 2.58
C LEU A 34 14.20 30.91 1.82
N VAL A 35 14.33 31.37 0.58
CA VAL A 35 13.17 31.62 -0.30
C VAL A 35 12.45 30.33 -0.62
N GLY A 36 13.18 29.25 -0.92
CA GLY A 36 12.60 27.91 -1.15
C GLY A 36 11.81 27.41 0.06
N LEU A 37 12.38 27.48 1.25
CA LEU A 37 11.72 27.08 2.50
C LEU A 37 10.52 27.98 2.82
N GLY A 38 10.66 29.30 2.65
CA GLY A 38 9.57 30.26 2.83
C GLY A 38 8.39 30.00 1.89
N PHE A 39 8.70 29.70 0.63
CA PHE A 39 7.68 29.29 -0.35
C PHE A 39 6.96 27.99 0.05
N LEU A 40 7.71 26.95 0.44
CA LEU A 40 7.14 25.69 0.87
C LEU A 40 6.29 25.84 2.13
N TYR A 41 6.75 26.62 3.11
CA TYR A 41 6.02 26.93 4.32
C TYR A 41 4.71 27.67 3.99
N GLY A 42 4.81 28.75 3.20
CA GLY A 42 3.65 29.54 2.78
C GLY A 42 2.64 28.70 2.00
N PHE A 43 3.10 27.91 1.02
CA PHE A 43 2.27 27.01 0.27
C PHE A 43 1.56 25.99 1.18
N GLY A 44 2.29 25.37 2.12
CA GLY A 44 1.71 24.43 3.10
C GLY A 44 0.66 25.12 3.98
N TYR A 45 1.00 26.31 4.50
CA TYR A 45 0.09 27.09 5.36
C TYR A 45 -1.24 27.44 4.68
N PHE A 46 -1.22 27.83 3.41
CA PHE A 46 -2.45 28.13 2.65
C PHE A 46 -3.17 26.88 2.15
N ARG A 47 -2.45 25.78 1.95
CA ARG A 47 -3.01 24.52 1.41
C ARG A 47 -3.67 23.66 2.48
N LEU A 48 -3.17 23.68 3.71
CA LEU A 48 -3.72 22.85 4.78
C LEU A 48 -5.06 23.42 5.26
N PRO A 49 -6.06 22.55 5.47
CA PRO A 49 -7.33 22.98 6.01
C PRO A 49 -7.14 23.52 7.44
N ARG A 50 -7.67 24.70 7.73
CA ARG A 50 -7.59 25.36 9.04
C ARG A 50 -8.66 24.91 10.02
N HIS A 51 -9.67 24.20 9.55
CA HIS A 51 -10.76 23.70 10.36
C HIS A 51 -10.64 22.19 10.50
N PRO A 52 -11.06 21.63 11.65
CA PRO A 52 -11.18 20.19 11.79
C PRO A 52 -12.02 19.62 10.65
N LEU A 53 -11.52 18.58 10.01
CA LEU A 53 -12.31 17.87 9.00
C LEU A 53 -13.52 17.25 9.69
N PRO A 54 -14.70 17.23 9.02
CA PRO A 54 -15.87 16.56 9.56
C PRO A 54 -15.53 15.10 9.84
N GLN A 55 -15.88 14.61 11.04
CA GLN A 55 -15.69 13.22 11.38
C GLN A 55 -16.58 12.35 10.48
N SER A 56 -15.98 11.33 9.88
CA SER A 56 -16.72 10.32 9.14
C SER A 56 -17.47 9.41 10.11
N ALA A 57 -18.69 8.98 9.74
CA ALA A 57 -19.39 7.93 10.43
C ALA A 57 -18.73 6.55 10.26
N THR A 58 -17.80 6.41 9.31
CA THR A 58 -17.06 5.18 9.05
C THR A 58 -15.96 4.98 10.07
N VAL A 59 -16.10 3.96 10.92
CA VAL A 59 -15.10 3.59 11.91
C VAL A 59 -14.20 2.50 11.34
N ILE A 60 -12.90 2.74 11.34
CA ILE A 60 -11.89 1.82 10.78
C ILE A 60 -11.03 1.27 11.92
N ARG A 61 -10.76 -0.03 11.88
CA ARG A 61 -9.79 -0.69 12.74
C ARG A 61 -8.58 -1.13 11.91
N LEU A 62 -7.43 -0.51 12.16
CA LEU A 62 -6.15 -0.97 11.61
C LEU A 62 -5.56 -2.02 12.53
N VAL A 63 -5.19 -3.17 11.99
CA VAL A 63 -4.62 -4.30 12.74
C VAL A 63 -3.16 -4.49 12.39
N GLN A 64 -2.29 -4.22 13.36
CA GLN A 64 -0.83 -4.28 13.21
C GLN A 64 -0.22 -5.15 14.32
N PRO A 65 -0.08 -6.48 14.11
CA PRO A 65 0.47 -7.38 15.12
C PRO A 65 1.99 -7.32 15.28
N ALA A 66 2.68 -6.44 14.54
CA ALA A 66 4.13 -6.22 14.60
C ALA A 66 4.96 -7.52 14.45
N ILE A 67 4.59 -8.37 13.49
CA ILE A 67 5.28 -9.63 13.21
C ILE A 67 6.64 -9.32 12.57
N PRO A 68 7.79 -9.79 13.14
CA PRO A 68 9.09 -9.64 12.52
C PRO A 68 9.12 -10.26 11.10
N GLN A 69 9.76 -9.58 10.16
CA GLN A 69 9.81 -10.03 8.76
C GLN A 69 10.36 -11.46 8.60
N ALA A 70 11.36 -11.85 9.40
CA ALA A 70 11.93 -13.18 9.39
C ALA A 70 10.94 -14.29 9.84
N MET A 71 9.89 -13.92 10.61
CA MET A 71 8.87 -14.85 11.11
C MET A 71 7.62 -14.88 10.24
N LYS A 72 7.48 -13.94 9.30
CA LYS A 72 6.26 -13.77 8.50
C LYS A 72 5.93 -15.00 7.64
N TRP A 73 6.97 -15.65 7.11
CA TRP A 73 6.87 -16.81 6.21
C TRP A 73 7.38 -18.10 6.82
N ASN A 74 7.66 -18.11 8.14
CA ASN A 74 8.13 -19.32 8.82
C ASN A 74 6.93 -20.27 9.02
N PRO A 75 6.94 -21.49 8.45
CA PRO A 75 5.84 -22.45 8.56
C PRO A 75 5.43 -22.77 10.00
N GLN A 76 6.38 -22.74 10.95
CA GLN A 76 6.13 -23.04 12.36
C GLN A 76 5.36 -21.94 13.09
N THR A 77 5.41 -20.72 12.61
CA THR A 77 4.76 -19.54 13.25
C THR A 77 3.62 -18.95 12.43
N LEU A 78 3.42 -19.43 11.22
CA LEU A 78 2.50 -18.88 10.23
C LEU A 78 1.07 -18.84 10.75
N GLU A 79 0.57 -19.97 11.29
CA GLU A 79 -0.76 -20.04 11.89
C GLU A 79 -0.88 -19.16 13.13
N ASN A 80 0.12 -19.16 14.02
CA ASN A 80 0.11 -18.30 15.21
C ASN A 80 0.11 -16.80 14.82
N ASN A 81 0.81 -16.43 13.76
CA ASN A 81 0.80 -15.07 13.24
C ASN A 81 -0.58 -14.70 12.69
N PHE A 82 -1.21 -15.61 11.95
CA PHE A 82 -2.57 -15.42 11.44
C PHE A 82 -3.59 -15.25 12.58
N GLN A 83 -3.50 -16.10 13.61
CA GLN A 83 -4.40 -16.02 14.78
C GLN A 83 -4.24 -14.70 15.57
N LYS A 84 -3.06 -14.06 15.56
CA LYS A 84 -2.89 -12.71 16.11
C LYS A 84 -3.72 -11.68 15.36
N TYR A 85 -3.75 -11.71 14.03
CA TYR A 85 -4.61 -10.84 13.24
C TYR A 85 -6.08 -11.04 13.57
N ILE A 86 -6.52 -12.31 13.65
CA ILE A 86 -7.91 -12.67 14.03
C ILE A 86 -8.26 -12.11 15.42
N SER A 87 -7.44 -12.39 16.43
CA SER A 87 -7.71 -11.98 17.82
C SER A 87 -7.75 -10.46 17.99
N MET A 88 -6.82 -9.74 17.36
CA MET A 88 -6.79 -8.27 17.39
C MET A 88 -7.99 -7.65 16.65
N SER A 89 -8.46 -8.29 15.58
CA SER A 89 -9.66 -7.84 14.86
C SER A 89 -10.92 -7.97 15.71
N LYS A 90 -10.96 -8.98 16.58
CA LYS A 90 -12.10 -9.27 17.49
C LYS A 90 -12.05 -8.47 18.79
N ALA A 91 -11.06 -7.60 19.00
CA ALA A 91 -10.93 -6.79 20.21
C ALA A 91 -12.21 -5.96 20.51
N PRO A 92 -12.45 -5.57 21.78
CA PRO A 92 -13.65 -4.82 22.17
C PRO A 92 -13.95 -3.61 21.29
N GLY A 93 -15.21 -3.26 21.12
CA GLY A 93 -15.68 -2.16 20.29
C GLY A 93 -15.84 -2.53 18.80
N ARG A 94 -15.72 -3.82 18.43
CA ARG A 94 -15.86 -4.27 17.03
C ARG A 94 -17.25 -4.01 16.43
N GLU A 95 -18.26 -3.90 17.27
CA GLU A 95 -19.64 -3.62 16.88
C GLU A 95 -19.83 -2.25 16.25
N LYS A 96 -18.91 -1.32 16.52
CA LYS A 96 -18.88 0.04 15.95
C LYS A 96 -18.00 0.14 14.71
N VAL A 97 -17.23 -0.90 14.40
CA VAL A 97 -16.29 -0.91 13.29
C VAL A 97 -17.00 -1.25 11.99
N SER A 98 -16.80 -0.40 10.98
CA SER A 98 -17.30 -0.61 9.62
C SER A 98 -16.31 -1.35 8.73
N LEU A 99 -15.00 -1.22 9.01
CA LEU A 99 -13.94 -1.82 8.22
C LEU A 99 -12.74 -2.19 9.09
N VAL A 100 -12.33 -3.45 9.00
CA VAL A 100 -11.03 -3.92 9.52
C VAL A 100 -10.02 -3.92 8.38
N ILE A 101 -8.81 -3.42 8.60
CA ILE A 101 -7.74 -3.42 7.59
C ILE A 101 -6.52 -4.12 8.18
N TRP A 102 -6.07 -5.16 7.48
CA TRP A 102 -4.79 -5.84 7.70
C TRP A 102 -3.76 -5.35 6.68
N GLY A 103 -2.48 -5.52 6.97
CA GLY A 103 -1.41 -5.08 6.07
C GLY A 103 -1.21 -5.96 4.84
N GLU A 104 -0.21 -5.59 4.04
CA GLU A 104 0.24 -6.35 2.87
C GLU A 104 0.63 -7.77 3.25
N THR A 105 0.16 -8.75 2.46
CA THR A 105 0.44 -10.19 2.67
C THR A 105 0.23 -10.64 4.13
N ALA A 106 -0.79 -10.10 4.79
CA ALA A 106 -1.14 -10.44 6.17
C ALA A 106 -1.81 -11.82 6.28
N ALA A 107 -2.56 -12.23 5.26
CA ALA A 107 -3.08 -13.57 5.12
C ALA A 107 -2.09 -14.42 4.29
N PRO A 108 -1.38 -15.37 4.92
CA PRO A 108 -0.36 -16.15 4.23
C PRO A 108 -0.92 -17.35 3.46
N PHE A 109 -2.23 -17.43 3.33
CA PHE A 109 -2.97 -18.52 2.68
C PHE A 109 -3.69 -18.02 1.42
N PRO A 110 -3.85 -18.85 0.37
CA PRO A 110 -4.63 -18.52 -0.82
C PRO A 110 -6.12 -18.62 -0.50
N LEU A 111 -6.71 -17.54 0.03
CA LEU A 111 -8.07 -17.53 0.58
C LEU A 111 -9.18 -17.87 -0.42
N ASP A 112 -8.94 -17.67 -1.70
CA ASP A 112 -9.83 -18.08 -2.79
C ASP A 112 -9.87 -19.61 -3.01
N MET A 113 -8.97 -20.34 -2.33
CA MET A 113 -8.83 -21.81 -2.41
C MET A 113 -8.85 -22.47 -1.02
N ASP A 114 -8.87 -21.69 0.06
CA ASP A 114 -8.77 -22.15 1.43
C ASP A 114 -9.99 -21.67 2.24
N GLU A 115 -11.08 -22.44 2.15
CA GLU A 115 -12.34 -22.13 2.80
C GLU A 115 -12.21 -22.05 4.34
N THR A 116 -11.33 -22.88 4.92
CA THR A 116 -11.13 -22.89 6.38
C THR A 116 -10.57 -21.57 6.90
N HIS A 117 -9.52 -21.06 6.26
CA HIS A 117 -8.94 -19.79 6.65
C HIS A 117 -9.84 -18.61 6.27
N LEU A 118 -10.61 -18.72 5.18
CA LEU A 118 -11.59 -17.72 4.79
C LEU A 118 -12.73 -17.61 5.82
N LEU A 119 -13.23 -18.73 6.35
CA LEU A 119 -14.21 -18.77 7.45
C LEU A 119 -13.65 -18.17 8.75
N ASN A 120 -12.39 -18.45 9.07
CA ASN A 120 -11.73 -17.83 10.22
C ASN A 120 -11.64 -16.30 10.09
N ILE A 121 -11.34 -15.78 8.89
CA ILE A 121 -11.38 -14.34 8.63
C ILE A 121 -12.80 -13.80 8.76
N ALA A 122 -13.80 -14.48 8.22
CA ALA A 122 -15.20 -14.07 8.32
C ALA A 122 -15.66 -13.93 9.78
N ASP A 123 -15.16 -14.77 10.71
CA ASP A 123 -15.43 -14.61 12.13
C ASP A 123 -14.82 -13.31 12.71
N ALA A 124 -13.71 -12.84 12.16
CA ALA A 124 -13.09 -11.57 12.55
C ALA A 124 -13.72 -10.33 11.87
N VAL A 125 -14.50 -10.49 10.81
CA VAL A 125 -15.22 -9.39 10.14
C VAL A 125 -16.24 -8.78 11.11
N PRO A 126 -16.35 -7.43 11.21
CA PRO A 126 -17.37 -6.77 12.02
C PRO A 126 -18.80 -7.20 11.62
N PRO A 127 -19.78 -7.18 12.53
CA PRO A 127 -21.13 -7.68 12.27
C PRO A 127 -21.82 -7.07 11.03
N GLN A 128 -21.59 -5.78 10.77
CA GLN A 128 -22.16 -5.04 9.65
C GLN A 128 -21.08 -4.39 8.78
N GLY A 129 -19.88 -4.98 8.76
CA GLY A 129 -18.73 -4.39 8.09
C GLY A 129 -18.03 -5.36 7.15
N HIS A 130 -16.82 -4.97 6.77
CA HIS A 130 -15.94 -5.72 5.89
C HIS A 130 -14.54 -5.84 6.50
N LEU A 131 -13.74 -6.74 5.94
CA LEU A 131 -12.33 -6.86 6.25
C LEU A 131 -11.53 -6.80 4.95
N VAL A 132 -10.49 -5.96 4.95
CA VAL A 132 -9.52 -5.85 3.87
C VAL A 132 -8.23 -6.52 4.32
N THR A 133 -7.66 -7.39 3.50
CA THR A 133 -6.37 -8.06 3.77
C THR A 133 -5.54 -8.21 2.52
N GLY A 134 -4.22 -8.09 2.68
CA GLY A 134 -3.26 -8.44 1.65
C GLY A 134 -2.93 -9.94 1.67
N LEU A 135 -2.77 -10.54 0.50
CA LEU A 135 -2.41 -11.95 0.30
C LEU A 135 -1.76 -12.17 -1.07
N VAL A 136 -1.28 -13.38 -1.29
CA VAL A 136 -0.90 -13.84 -2.63
C VAL A 136 -2.06 -14.60 -3.23
N ARG A 137 -2.57 -14.13 -4.38
CA ARG A 137 -3.62 -14.79 -5.16
C ARG A 137 -3.00 -15.57 -6.32
N TYR A 138 -3.52 -16.75 -6.59
CA TYR A 138 -3.09 -17.59 -7.69
C TYR A 138 -4.21 -17.73 -8.74
N GLU A 139 -3.87 -17.49 -9.99
CA GLU A 139 -4.74 -17.72 -11.14
C GLU A 139 -4.19 -18.89 -11.96
N PHE A 140 -4.88 -20.01 -11.95
CA PHE A 140 -4.46 -21.20 -12.71
C PHE A 140 -4.83 -21.04 -14.18
N THR A 141 -3.81 -21.01 -15.03
CA THR A 141 -3.99 -20.95 -16.50
C THR A 141 -4.02 -22.34 -17.13
N SER A 142 -3.48 -23.34 -16.43
CA SER A 142 -3.58 -24.77 -16.74
C SER A 142 -3.28 -25.58 -15.46
N PRO A 143 -3.49 -26.92 -15.45
CA PRO A 143 -3.22 -27.76 -14.27
C PRO A 143 -1.77 -27.68 -13.74
N ARG A 144 -0.84 -27.21 -14.58
CA ARG A 144 0.61 -27.10 -14.25
C ARG A 144 1.15 -25.68 -14.31
N SER A 145 0.31 -24.69 -14.57
CA SER A 145 0.74 -23.31 -14.74
C SER A 145 -0.20 -22.36 -14.03
N HIS A 146 0.36 -21.48 -13.23
CA HIS A 146 -0.37 -20.42 -12.53
C HIS A 146 0.34 -19.08 -12.66
N ARG A 147 -0.42 -18.03 -12.45
CA ARG A 147 0.06 -16.66 -12.26
C ARG A 147 -0.14 -16.28 -10.82
N ALA A 148 0.86 -15.69 -10.20
CA ALA A 148 0.77 -15.15 -8.84
C ALA A 148 0.57 -13.64 -8.91
N TYR A 149 -0.31 -13.11 -8.05
CA TYR A 149 -0.58 -11.69 -7.88
C TYR A 149 -0.39 -11.31 -6.42
N ASN A 150 0.20 -10.15 -6.16
CA ASN A 150 0.15 -9.52 -4.86
C ASN A 150 -1.20 -8.79 -4.79
N SER A 151 -2.09 -9.23 -3.92
CA SER A 151 -3.50 -8.85 -3.98
C SER A 151 -4.01 -8.31 -2.64
N MET A 152 -5.03 -7.47 -2.73
CA MET A 152 -5.87 -7.01 -1.64
C MET A 152 -7.26 -7.60 -1.83
N PHE A 153 -7.78 -8.33 -0.84
CA PHE A 153 -9.15 -8.85 -0.86
C PHE A 153 -10.04 -8.07 0.10
N VAL A 154 -11.31 -7.93 -0.28
CA VAL A 154 -12.39 -7.42 0.57
C VAL A 154 -13.32 -8.57 0.89
N ILE A 155 -13.48 -8.87 2.17
CA ILE A 155 -14.21 -10.04 2.67
C ILE A 155 -15.38 -9.57 3.55
N ASN A 156 -16.55 -10.16 3.37
CA ASN A 156 -17.72 -9.90 4.19
C ASN A 156 -17.92 -10.94 5.31
N LYS A 157 -18.92 -10.73 6.16
CA LYS A 157 -19.26 -11.62 7.28
C LYS A 157 -19.72 -13.03 6.87
N LYS A 158 -20.08 -13.23 5.61
CA LYS A 158 -20.51 -14.53 5.07
C LYS A 158 -19.37 -15.35 4.48
N ALA A 159 -18.11 -14.95 4.69
CA ALA A 159 -16.93 -15.52 4.04
C ALA A 159 -16.94 -15.39 2.50
N GLU A 160 -17.56 -14.33 1.97
CA GLU A 160 -17.56 -14.04 0.55
C GLU A 160 -16.46 -13.01 0.26
N ILE A 161 -15.64 -13.27 -0.76
CA ILE A 161 -14.72 -12.29 -1.35
C ILE A 161 -15.56 -11.39 -2.24
N VAL A 162 -15.94 -10.21 -1.73
CA VAL A 162 -16.87 -9.30 -2.42
C VAL A 162 -16.18 -8.45 -3.47
N ASP A 163 -14.88 -8.23 -3.32
CA ASP A 163 -14.06 -7.52 -4.30
C ASP A 163 -12.57 -7.77 -4.05
N TYR A 164 -11.71 -7.47 -5.04
CA TYR A 164 -10.26 -7.56 -4.88
C TYR A 164 -9.53 -6.56 -5.78
N TYR A 165 -8.28 -6.29 -5.45
CA TYR A 165 -7.36 -5.51 -6.26
C TYR A 165 -6.03 -6.25 -6.38
N ASP A 166 -5.51 -6.39 -7.58
CA ASP A 166 -4.17 -6.93 -7.84
C ASP A 166 -3.19 -5.77 -8.07
N LYS A 167 -2.07 -5.78 -7.38
CA LYS A 167 -1.00 -4.78 -7.51
C LYS A 167 -0.63 -4.59 -8.98
N SER A 168 -0.75 -3.36 -9.44
CA SER A 168 -0.52 -3.04 -10.86
C SER A 168 0.91 -2.59 -11.15
N HIS A 169 1.55 -1.91 -10.18
CA HIS A 169 2.91 -1.43 -10.31
C HIS A 169 3.86 -2.28 -9.47
N LEU A 170 4.54 -3.21 -10.14
CA LEU A 170 5.44 -4.19 -9.49
C LEU A 170 6.82 -3.60 -9.22
N VAL A 171 7.46 -4.07 -8.13
CA VAL A 171 8.83 -3.68 -7.74
C VAL A 171 9.85 -4.39 -8.65
N PRO A 172 10.65 -3.64 -9.45
CA PRO A 172 11.73 -4.22 -10.23
C PRO A 172 12.73 -4.94 -9.32
N PHE A 173 13.18 -6.12 -9.72
CA PHE A 173 14.07 -7.04 -8.98
C PHE A 173 13.50 -7.56 -7.65
N GLY A 174 12.44 -6.96 -7.13
CA GLY A 174 11.71 -7.45 -5.95
C GLY A 174 10.64 -8.47 -6.31
N GLU A 175 9.75 -8.12 -7.22
CA GLU A 175 8.56 -8.89 -7.60
C GLU A 175 8.64 -9.43 -9.03
N TYR A 176 9.47 -8.82 -9.88
CA TYR A 176 9.76 -9.32 -11.24
C TYR A 176 11.19 -8.97 -11.65
N ILE A 177 11.71 -9.64 -12.68
CA ILE A 177 13.01 -9.34 -13.27
C ILE A 177 12.80 -8.56 -14.56
N PRO A 178 13.21 -7.27 -14.61
CA PRO A 178 13.22 -6.50 -15.85
C PRO A 178 14.14 -7.15 -16.89
N LEU A 179 13.80 -7.03 -18.18
CA LEU A 179 14.61 -7.57 -19.28
C LEU A 179 14.97 -9.05 -19.10
N ARG A 180 14.03 -9.86 -18.59
CA ARG A 180 14.24 -11.27 -18.25
C ARG A 180 14.86 -12.09 -19.38
N SER A 181 14.53 -11.78 -20.64
CA SER A 181 15.07 -12.45 -21.83
C SER A 181 16.57 -12.20 -22.04
N TRP A 182 17.11 -11.14 -21.45
CA TRP A 182 18.52 -10.73 -21.60
C TRP A 182 19.38 -11.13 -20.40
N LEU A 183 18.74 -11.52 -19.31
CA LEU A 183 19.43 -11.83 -18.05
C LEU A 183 19.52 -13.34 -17.82
N PRO A 184 20.63 -13.82 -17.20
CA PRO A 184 20.79 -15.23 -16.83
C PRO A 184 19.65 -15.73 -15.96
N GLN A 185 19.25 -16.99 -16.13
CA GLN A 185 18.12 -17.59 -15.41
C GLN A 185 18.33 -17.74 -13.89
N TRP A 186 19.58 -17.73 -13.42
CA TRP A 186 19.89 -17.79 -11.99
C TRP A 186 19.58 -16.50 -11.24
N ILE A 187 19.41 -15.35 -11.94
CA ILE A 187 18.93 -14.13 -11.32
C ILE A 187 17.45 -14.29 -11.01
N ARG A 188 17.11 -14.27 -9.74
CA ARG A 188 15.73 -14.43 -9.24
C ARG A 188 15.26 -13.16 -8.52
N PRO A 189 13.94 -12.84 -8.48
CA PRO A 189 13.42 -11.77 -7.65
C PRO A 189 13.74 -12.00 -6.18
N VAL A 190 13.83 -10.93 -5.39
CA VAL A 190 14.05 -11.03 -3.94
C VAL A 190 12.88 -11.76 -3.25
N ALA A 191 11.65 -11.60 -3.75
CA ALA A 191 10.47 -12.35 -3.32
C ALA A 191 10.46 -13.83 -3.79
N ASN A 192 11.59 -14.49 -3.73
CA ASN A 192 11.93 -15.74 -4.41
C ASN A 192 11.07 -16.95 -4.02
N ALA A 193 10.45 -16.95 -2.83
CA ALA A 193 9.62 -18.04 -2.35
C ALA A 193 8.32 -18.22 -3.17
N ILE A 194 7.86 -17.16 -3.84
CA ILE A 194 6.58 -17.11 -4.57
C ILE A 194 6.80 -17.08 -6.09
N GLY A 195 8.02 -16.74 -6.54
CA GLY A 195 8.36 -16.59 -7.96
C GLY A 195 8.13 -15.16 -8.47
N THR A 196 7.78 -15.04 -9.74
CA THR A 196 7.52 -13.75 -10.40
C THR A 196 6.03 -13.41 -10.34
N PHE A 197 5.71 -12.27 -9.76
CA PHE A 197 4.34 -11.75 -9.78
C PHE A 197 3.95 -11.24 -11.17
N LYS A 198 2.65 -11.25 -11.42
CA LYS A 198 2.01 -10.57 -12.55
C LYS A 198 1.40 -9.25 -12.09
N ALA A 199 1.49 -8.23 -12.94
CA ALA A 199 0.82 -6.97 -12.72
C ALA A 199 -0.68 -7.11 -12.94
N GLY A 200 -1.46 -6.47 -12.07
CA GLY A 200 -2.89 -6.30 -12.21
C GLY A 200 -3.27 -5.32 -13.32
N SER A 201 -4.56 -5.14 -13.53
CA SER A 201 -5.14 -4.32 -14.62
C SER A 201 -4.98 -2.80 -14.43
N GLY A 202 -4.52 -2.35 -13.28
CA GLY A 202 -4.38 -0.94 -12.95
C GLY A 202 -5.32 -0.49 -11.83
N PRO A 203 -5.21 0.79 -11.41
CA PRO A 203 -6.01 1.33 -10.34
C PRO A 203 -7.49 1.34 -10.72
N ARG A 204 -8.33 0.93 -9.79
CA ARG A 204 -9.79 0.87 -9.92
C ARG A 204 -10.50 1.28 -8.64
N ARG A 205 -11.76 1.64 -8.77
CA ARG A 205 -12.63 1.93 -7.64
C ARG A 205 -13.26 0.64 -7.13
N ILE A 206 -13.15 0.43 -5.81
CA ILE A 206 -13.82 -0.64 -5.07
C ILE A 206 -15.04 -0.04 -4.38
N SER A 207 -16.20 -0.65 -4.57
CA SER A 207 -17.46 -0.20 -4.00
C SER A 207 -18.14 -1.36 -3.29
N VAL A 208 -18.25 -1.27 -1.97
CA VAL A 208 -18.92 -2.26 -1.13
C VAL A 208 -20.01 -1.61 -0.30
N PRO A 209 -21.11 -2.31 0.01
CA PRO A 209 -22.20 -1.76 0.79
C PRO A 209 -21.75 -1.22 2.15
N GLY A 210 -22.27 -0.08 2.54
CA GLY A 210 -21.98 0.53 3.86
C GLY A 210 -20.66 1.27 3.99
N LEU A 211 -19.84 1.33 2.93
CA LEU A 211 -18.59 2.07 2.92
C LEU A 211 -18.54 3.09 1.79
N PRO A 212 -17.88 4.24 2.01
CA PRO A 212 -17.48 5.10 0.90
C PRO A 212 -16.58 4.34 -0.08
N SER A 213 -16.72 4.59 -1.38
CA SER A 213 -15.89 3.89 -2.38
C SER A 213 -14.41 4.23 -2.20
N PHE A 214 -13.55 3.24 -2.32
CA PHE A 214 -12.11 3.41 -2.14
C PHE A 214 -11.30 2.84 -3.30
N GLY A 215 -10.05 3.30 -3.43
CA GLY A 215 -9.05 2.74 -4.31
C GLY A 215 -8.07 1.88 -3.51
N GLY A 216 -7.73 0.70 -4.01
CA GLY A 216 -6.70 -0.16 -3.43
C GLY A 216 -5.32 0.20 -3.98
N LEU A 217 -4.33 0.23 -3.10
CA LEU A 217 -2.91 0.33 -3.42
C LEU A 217 -2.14 -0.64 -2.54
N ILE A 218 -1.01 -1.13 -3.02
CA ILE A 218 -0.17 -2.07 -2.26
C ILE A 218 1.26 -1.55 -2.24
N CYS A 219 1.80 -1.39 -0.99
CA CYS A 219 3.18 -1.01 -0.72
C CYS A 219 3.55 0.33 -1.39
N TYR A 220 4.54 0.34 -2.27
CA TYR A 220 5.12 1.55 -2.82
C TYR A 220 4.32 2.15 -4.00
N GLU A 221 3.21 1.55 -4.43
CA GLU A 221 2.37 2.12 -5.49
C GLU A 221 1.96 3.57 -5.21
N ILE A 222 1.80 3.93 -3.93
CA ILE A 222 1.42 5.27 -3.51
C ILE A 222 2.41 6.36 -3.91
N ILE A 223 3.67 6.02 -4.22
CA ILE A 223 4.68 7.01 -4.62
C ILE A 223 4.56 7.45 -6.10
N PHE A 224 3.68 6.81 -6.88
CA PHE A 224 3.45 7.11 -8.29
C PHE A 224 2.15 7.90 -8.50
N PRO A 225 2.10 9.23 -8.25
CA PRO A 225 0.86 10.00 -8.15
C PRO A 225 -0.01 9.98 -9.41
N HIS A 226 0.56 9.61 -10.57
CA HIS A 226 -0.19 9.49 -11.82
C HIS A 226 -0.83 8.11 -12.04
N GLN A 227 -0.55 7.14 -11.15
CA GLN A 227 -0.96 5.73 -11.30
C GLN A 227 -1.74 5.22 -10.07
N ILE A 228 -2.10 6.11 -9.14
CA ILE A 228 -2.80 5.72 -7.90
C ILE A 228 -4.32 5.74 -8.02
N ILE A 229 -4.86 6.40 -9.03
CA ILE A 229 -6.31 6.46 -9.29
C ILE A 229 -6.60 6.34 -10.77
N ASN A 230 -7.73 5.74 -11.11
CA ASN A 230 -8.34 5.87 -12.42
C ASN A 230 -9.12 7.19 -12.46
N PRO A 231 -8.77 8.15 -13.34
CA PRO A 231 -9.47 9.45 -13.39
C PRO A 231 -10.95 9.33 -13.76
N ASN A 232 -11.35 8.29 -14.50
CA ASN A 232 -12.73 8.02 -14.89
C ASN A 232 -13.55 7.35 -13.78
N GLU A 233 -12.89 6.77 -12.78
CA GLU A 233 -13.51 6.06 -11.67
C GLU A 233 -12.90 6.51 -10.34
N ARG A 234 -12.95 7.81 -10.08
CA ARG A 234 -12.30 8.39 -8.90
C ARG A 234 -12.92 7.87 -7.60
N PRO A 235 -12.10 7.22 -6.72
CA PRO A 235 -12.55 6.80 -5.40
C PRO A 235 -12.66 8.01 -4.45
N GLN A 236 -13.41 7.85 -3.36
CA GLN A 236 -13.54 8.88 -2.31
C GLN A 236 -12.32 8.92 -1.38
N TRP A 237 -11.66 7.79 -1.19
CA TRP A 237 -10.44 7.66 -0.38
C TRP A 237 -9.59 6.49 -0.88
N LEU A 238 -8.40 6.32 -0.30
CA LEU A 238 -7.43 5.29 -0.69
C LEU A 238 -7.07 4.42 0.51
N ILE A 239 -6.91 3.13 0.29
CA ILE A 239 -6.29 2.17 1.21
C ILE A 239 -4.96 1.77 0.59
N ASN A 240 -3.87 1.99 1.31
CA ASN A 240 -2.55 1.47 0.94
C ASN A 240 -2.12 0.42 1.98
N LEU A 241 -1.97 -0.83 1.55
CA LEU A 241 -1.50 -1.94 2.37
C LEU A 241 0.02 -2.03 2.39
#